data_2cb703ebf7c5237a997948a2abaee85e
#
_entry.id   2cb703ebf7c5237a997948a2abaee85e
#
_cell.length_a   1.000
_cell.length_b   1.000
_cell.length_c   1.000
_cell.angle_alpha   90.00
_cell.angle_beta   90.00
_cell.angle_gamma   90.00
#
_symmetry.space_group_name_H-M   'P 1'
#
loop_
_entity.id
_entity.type
_entity.pdbx_description
1 polymer ?
#
loop_
_entity_poly.entity_id
_entity_poly.type
_entity_poly.pdbx_seq_one_letter_code
_entity_poly.pdbx_strand_id
1 'polypeptide(L)'
;LLTAVAEDGRVLATSAQIVPPLGKYVRLVSEIFPEVADPVEIRRVEVAADEPLLGFELFGRWDERGVAGLPAVDATGSAVKDFLPGDLFYTAIPANDAWYTGMTVSNFSGRTARVLATLLDGQGRTLAETEWSLAPRAQMTREVWGFFGGTVHPAAALVRLKSAERIGGFELVLSRDAPFRFDGLAAVSRTYRSLLFLLVKTGPEYATRIRLSRIFRTANPVTLVAYDAEGGERGRYSLVLDGMATVRLDPAAVFPGA
;
A
#
# COMPACT_ATOMS: atom_id res chain seq x y z
N LEU A 1 1.56 -24.04 3.74
CA LEU A 1 1.39 -24.19 2.29
C LEU A 1 1.57 -22.82 1.62
N LEU A 2 2.43 -22.77 0.61
CA LEU A 2 2.58 -21.59 -0.26
C LEU A 2 1.96 -21.90 -1.62
N THR A 3 1.28 -20.93 -2.23
CA THR A 3 0.62 -21.08 -3.51
C THR A 3 1.01 -19.92 -4.42
N ALA A 4 1.62 -20.20 -5.56
CA ALA A 4 1.91 -19.23 -6.60
C ALA A 4 0.67 -19.02 -7.48
N VAL A 5 0.29 -17.76 -7.72
CA VAL A 5 -0.93 -17.39 -8.43
C VAL A 5 -0.60 -16.41 -9.56
N ALA A 6 -1.12 -16.67 -10.76
CA ALA A 6 -1.03 -15.81 -11.94
C ALA A 6 -1.97 -14.60 -11.84
N GLU A 7 -1.85 -13.67 -12.80
CA GLU A 7 -2.68 -12.46 -12.88
C GLU A 7 -4.18 -12.76 -13.01
N ASP A 8 -4.52 -13.80 -13.76
CA ASP A 8 -5.90 -14.26 -13.98
C ASP A 8 -6.49 -15.05 -12.79
N GLY A 9 -5.71 -15.28 -11.73
CA GLY A 9 -6.11 -16.05 -10.55
C GLY A 9 -5.83 -17.55 -10.64
N ARG A 10 -5.25 -18.04 -11.72
CA ARG A 10 -4.86 -19.43 -11.89
C ARG A 10 -3.71 -19.80 -10.96
N VAL A 11 -3.82 -20.94 -10.31
CA VAL A 11 -2.72 -21.51 -9.51
C VAL A 11 -1.66 -22.06 -10.46
N LEU A 12 -0.43 -21.58 -10.29
CA LEU A 12 0.74 -22.02 -11.08
C LEU A 12 1.44 -23.19 -10.40
N ALA A 13 1.64 -23.09 -9.09
CA ALA A 13 2.38 -24.06 -8.31
C ALA A 13 2.00 -24.01 -6.83
N THR A 14 2.33 -25.06 -6.09
CA THR A 14 2.19 -25.11 -4.63
C THR A 14 3.45 -25.70 -3.99
N SER A 15 3.84 -25.18 -2.83
CA SER A 15 5.00 -25.66 -2.08
C SER A 15 4.66 -25.77 -0.58
N ALA A 16 4.96 -26.91 0.03
CA ALA A 16 4.77 -27.12 1.45
C ALA A 16 6.10 -26.87 2.18
N GLN A 17 6.08 -26.03 3.21
CA GLN A 17 7.25 -25.71 4.01
C GLN A 17 6.93 -25.85 5.50
N ILE A 18 7.93 -26.30 6.27
CA ILE A 18 7.84 -26.35 7.72
C ILE A 18 8.68 -25.20 8.28
N VAL A 19 8.03 -24.32 9.03
CA VAL A 19 8.71 -23.27 9.78
C VAL A 19 8.61 -23.65 11.26
N PRO A 20 9.74 -23.92 11.93
CA PRO A 20 9.71 -24.29 13.35
C PRO A 20 9.25 -23.09 14.21
N PRO A 21 8.80 -23.33 15.45
CA PRO A 21 8.46 -22.26 16.39
C PRO A 21 9.59 -21.23 16.52
N LEU A 22 9.25 -19.94 16.43
CA LEU A 22 10.20 -18.83 16.39
C LEU A 22 11.21 -18.87 15.22
N GLY A 23 11.02 -19.80 14.30
CA GLY A 23 11.85 -19.96 13.11
C GLY A 23 11.53 -18.92 12.02
N LYS A 24 12.43 -18.84 11.05
CA LYS A 24 12.33 -17.94 9.91
C LYS A 24 12.55 -18.71 8.62
N TYR A 25 11.75 -18.42 7.60
CA TYR A 25 11.91 -18.96 6.26
C TYR A 25 12.09 -17.79 5.28
N VAL A 26 13.21 -17.74 4.57
CA VAL A 26 13.54 -16.71 3.58
C VAL A 26 14.10 -17.38 2.35
N ARG A 27 13.48 -17.18 1.20
CA ARG A 27 13.90 -17.74 -0.10
C ARG A 27 13.49 -16.79 -1.22
N LEU A 28 14.16 -16.93 -2.36
CA LEU A 28 13.69 -16.34 -3.60
C LEU A 28 12.43 -17.08 -4.08
N VAL A 29 11.52 -16.34 -4.73
CA VAL A 29 10.28 -16.94 -5.25
C VAL A 29 10.58 -18.07 -6.25
N SER A 30 11.62 -17.92 -7.07
CA SER A 30 12.11 -18.98 -7.98
C SER A 30 12.68 -20.22 -7.28
N GLU A 31 13.18 -20.08 -6.05
CA GLU A 31 13.62 -21.24 -5.25
C GLU A 31 12.45 -21.95 -4.57
N ILE A 32 11.37 -21.22 -4.29
CA ILE A 32 10.16 -21.78 -3.68
C ILE A 32 9.35 -22.58 -4.71
N PHE A 33 9.32 -22.09 -5.96
CA PHE A 33 8.53 -22.66 -7.06
C PHE A 33 9.40 -22.93 -8.30
N PRO A 34 10.36 -23.85 -8.21
CA PRO A 34 11.30 -24.13 -9.29
C PRO A 34 10.63 -24.72 -10.55
N GLU A 35 9.41 -25.26 -10.40
CA GLU A 35 8.61 -25.79 -11.51
C GLU A 35 7.95 -24.72 -12.37
N VAL A 36 7.89 -23.46 -11.93
CA VAL A 36 7.39 -22.35 -12.72
C VAL A 36 8.51 -21.84 -13.62
N ALA A 37 8.42 -22.14 -14.91
CA ALA A 37 9.48 -21.86 -15.88
C ALA A 37 9.81 -20.36 -16.01
N ASP A 38 8.81 -19.49 -15.93
CA ASP A 38 9.00 -18.05 -15.88
C ASP A 38 8.43 -17.48 -14.56
N PRO A 39 9.30 -17.16 -13.58
CA PRO A 39 8.87 -16.58 -12.31
C PRO A 39 8.11 -15.25 -12.44
N VAL A 40 8.23 -14.56 -13.59
CA VAL A 40 7.48 -13.33 -13.87
C VAL A 40 5.97 -13.59 -13.99
N GLU A 41 5.55 -14.81 -14.31
CA GLU A 41 4.13 -15.17 -14.29
C GLU A 41 3.53 -15.18 -12.89
N ILE A 42 4.36 -15.35 -11.84
CA ILE A 42 3.89 -15.31 -10.45
C ILE A 42 3.60 -13.87 -10.06
N ARG A 43 2.32 -13.56 -9.93
CA ARG A 43 1.86 -12.22 -9.53
C ARG A 43 1.58 -12.09 -8.04
N ARG A 44 1.35 -13.22 -7.38
CA ARG A 44 1.05 -13.27 -5.95
C ARG A 44 1.47 -14.62 -5.37
N VAL A 45 1.95 -14.58 -4.14
CA VAL A 45 2.12 -15.78 -3.31
C VAL A 45 1.11 -15.73 -2.16
N GLU A 46 0.26 -16.73 -2.08
CA GLU A 46 -0.65 -16.94 -0.96
C GLU A 46 0.00 -17.90 0.04
N VAL A 47 -0.10 -17.58 1.32
CA VAL A 47 0.43 -18.40 2.40
C VAL A 47 -0.70 -18.82 3.33
N ALA A 48 -0.87 -20.12 3.52
CA ALA A 48 -1.79 -20.68 4.50
C ALA A 48 -1.00 -21.52 5.52
N ALA A 49 -1.31 -21.35 6.80
CA ALA A 49 -0.71 -22.09 7.88
C ALA A 49 -1.75 -22.36 8.97
N ASP A 50 -1.53 -23.40 9.76
CA ASP A 50 -2.38 -23.76 10.89
C ASP A 50 -2.18 -22.80 12.08
N GLU A 51 -0.98 -22.21 12.19
CA GLU A 51 -0.61 -21.25 13.22
C GLU A 51 -0.37 -19.86 12.64
N PRO A 52 -0.56 -18.79 13.43
CA PRO A 52 -0.35 -17.41 12.99
C PRO A 52 1.08 -17.15 12.49
N LEU A 53 1.22 -16.49 11.37
CA LEU A 53 2.49 -16.09 10.77
C LEU A 53 2.57 -14.58 10.61
N LEU A 54 3.79 -14.07 10.66
CA LEU A 54 4.13 -12.74 10.17
C LEU A 54 4.94 -12.89 8.89
N GLY A 55 4.66 -12.06 7.90
CA GLY A 55 5.37 -12.08 6.63
C GLY A 55 5.61 -10.70 6.05
N PHE A 56 6.66 -10.61 5.27
CA PHE A 56 6.93 -9.48 4.40
C PHE A 56 7.68 -9.97 3.17
N GLU A 57 7.58 -9.25 2.09
CA GLU A 57 8.37 -9.46 0.89
C GLU A 57 9.36 -8.31 0.68
N LEU A 58 10.52 -8.64 0.13
CA LEU A 58 11.48 -7.68 -0.42
C LEU A 58 11.52 -7.87 -1.93
N PHE A 59 11.40 -6.79 -2.65
CA PHE A 59 11.55 -6.80 -4.10
C PHE A 59 12.42 -5.63 -4.53
N GLY A 60 13.07 -5.78 -5.68
CA GLY A 60 13.99 -4.78 -6.17
C GLY A 60 14.58 -5.14 -7.51
N ARG A 61 15.36 -4.21 -8.07
CA ARG A 61 16.15 -4.41 -9.27
C ARG A 61 17.62 -4.54 -8.90
N TRP A 62 18.22 -5.60 -9.37
CA TRP A 62 19.65 -5.88 -9.11
C TRP A 62 20.59 -4.85 -9.73
N ASP A 63 20.21 -4.29 -10.87
CA ASP A 63 20.97 -3.32 -11.66
C ASP A 63 20.91 -1.89 -11.08
N GLU A 64 19.86 -1.55 -10.33
CA GLU A 64 19.60 -0.18 -9.85
C GLU A 64 19.77 -0.02 -8.34
N ARG A 65 20.17 -1.06 -7.63
CA ARG A 65 20.40 -1.07 -6.17
C ARG A 65 19.21 -0.56 -5.34
N GLY A 66 18.02 -0.61 -5.91
CA GLY A 66 16.77 -0.26 -5.23
C GLY A 66 16.11 -1.51 -4.65
N VAL A 67 15.75 -1.46 -3.37
CA VAL A 67 14.96 -2.50 -2.70
C VAL A 67 13.83 -1.83 -1.95
N ALA A 68 12.62 -2.35 -2.11
CA ALA A 68 11.46 -1.99 -1.31
C ALA A 68 10.92 -3.22 -0.59
N GLY A 69 10.21 -3.00 0.52
CA GLY A 69 9.56 -4.05 1.29
C GLY A 69 8.07 -3.79 1.44
N LEU A 70 7.29 -4.85 1.33
CA LEU A 70 5.85 -4.82 1.60
C LEU A 70 5.51 -5.81 2.70
N PRO A 71 4.73 -5.42 3.71
CA PRO A 71 4.19 -6.37 4.66
C PRO A 71 3.17 -7.26 3.95
N ALA A 72 3.11 -8.54 4.36
CA ALA A 72 2.03 -9.42 3.94
C ALA A 72 0.69 -8.89 4.46
N VAL A 73 -0.36 -9.04 3.66
CA VAL A 73 -1.72 -8.63 4.02
C VAL A 73 -2.55 -9.85 4.39
N ASP A 74 -3.40 -9.70 5.43
CA ASP A 74 -4.34 -10.74 5.81
C ASP A 74 -5.44 -10.88 4.75
N ALA A 75 -5.37 -11.96 3.96
CA ALA A 75 -6.35 -12.28 2.94
C ALA A 75 -7.65 -12.88 3.51
N THR A 76 -7.64 -13.34 4.77
CA THR A 76 -8.82 -13.96 5.41
C THR A 76 -9.77 -12.93 6.01
N GLY A 77 -9.28 -11.75 6.33
CA GLY A 77 -10.05 -10.72 7.03
C GLY A 77 -10.40 -11.09 8.47
N SER A 78 -9.75 -12.14 9.02
CA SER A 78 -10.08 -12.68 10.33
C SER A 78 -9.59 -11.80 11.49
N ALA A 79 -8.59 -10.98 11.25
CA ALA A 79 -7.87 -10.28 12.32
C ALA A 79 -8.53 -8.98 12.81
N VAL A 80 -9.59 -8.46 12.18
CA VAL A 80 -10.07 -7.10 12.55
C VAL A 80 -11.56 -6.86 12.42
N LYS A 81 -12.15 -6.47 13.54
CA LYS A 81 -13.53 -6.00 13.66
C LYS A 81 -13.76 -4.55 13.17
N ASP A 82 -12.70 -3.80 12.82
CA ASP A 82 -12.76 -2.36 12.49
C ASP A 82 -12.66 -2.07 11.00
N PHE A 83 -12.98 -3.04 10.16
CA PHE A 83 -13.04 -2.85 8.71
C PHE A 83 -14.26 -2.01 8.32
N LEU A 84 -14.05 -1.04 7.43
CA LEU A 84 -15.10 -0.61 6.52
C LEU A 84 -15.23 -1.72 5.47
N PRO A 85 -16.27 -2.56 5.51
CA PRO A 85 -16.37 -3.67 4.58
C PRO A 85 -16.31 -3.14 3.14
N GLY A 86 -15.34 -3.62 2.37
CA GLY A 86 -15.26 -3.32 0.96
C GLY A 86 -14.60 -2.00 0.56
N ASP A 87 -14.01 -1.22 1.48
CA ASP A 87 -13.26 -0.01 1.14
C ASP A 87 -11.75 -0.28 1.23
N LEU A 88 -11.01 0.17 0.21
CA LEU A 88 -9.55 0.11 0.13
C LEU A 88 -9.01 1.46 -0.35
N PHE A 89 -7.96 1.97 0.28
CA PHE A 89 -7.44 3.30 0.00
C PHE A 89 -5.96 3.24 -0.40
N TYR A 90 -5.64 3.96 -1.47
CA TYR A 90 -4.28 4.20 -1.96
C TYR A 90 -3.94 5.66 -1.71
N THR A 91 -2.94 5.91 -0.90
CA THR A 91 -2.68 7.23 -0.33
C THR A 91 -1.44 7.93 -0.89
N ALA A 92 -0.62 7.24 -1.67
CA ALA A 92 0.63 7.77 -2.19
C ALA A 92 0.54 8.19 -3.67
N ILE A 93 -0.49 8.96 -4.03
CA ILE A 93 -0.61 9.53 -5.37
C ILE A 93 0.32 10.73 -5.48
N PRO A 94 1.36 10.72 -6.35
CA PRO A 94 2.29 11.84 -6.48
C PRO A 94 1.61 13.04 -7.16
N ALA A 95 2.06 14.23 -6.79
CA ALA A 95 1.51 15.49 -7.28
C ALA A 95 2.30 16.09 -8.45
N ASN A 96 3.32 15.40 -8.96
CA ASN A 96 4.19 15.92 -10.01
C ASN A 96 4.63 14.82 -10.99
N ASP A 97 5.17 15.24 -12.14
CA ASP A 97 5.57 14.34 -13.22
C ASP A 97 6.88 13.58 -12.98
N ALA A 98 7.64 13.94 -11.93
CA ALA A 98 8.89 13.24 -11.59
C ALA A 98 8.63 11.84 -10.99
N TRP A 99 7.41 11.58 -10.53
CA TRP A 99 6.99 10.34 -9.89
C TRP A 99 5.68 9.83 -10.48
N TYR A 100 5.49 8.52 -10.44
CA TYR A 100 4.21 7.89 -10.75
C TYR A 100 3.86 6.82 -9.72
N THR A 101 2.59 6.49 -9.62
CA THR A 101 2.11 5.42 -8.74
C THR A 101 1.58 4.27 -9.58
N GLY A 102 2.19 3.10 -9.41
CA GLY A 102 1.61 1.83 -9.81
C GLY A 102 0.68 1.33 -8.72
N MET A 103 -0.53 0.94 -9.09
CA MET A 103 -1.51 0.35 -8.18
C MET A 103 -1.75 -1.11 -8.54
N THR A 104 -1.76 -1.96 -7.54
CA THR A 104 -2.16 -3.36 -7.66
C THR A 104 -3.42 -3.60 -6.86
N VAL A 105 -4.41 -4.23 -7.48
CA VAL A 105 -5.67 -4.63 -6.86
C VAL A 105 -5.87 -6.13 -7.05
N SER A 106 -6.08 -6.85 -5.96
CA SER A 106 -6.30 -8.29 -5.96
C SER A 106 -7.68 -8.63 -5.41
N ASN A 107 -8.39 -9.54 -6.05
CA ASN A 107 -9.61 -10.13 -5.55
C ASN A 107 -9.24 -11.37 -4.72
N PHE A 108 -9.55 -11.36 -3.43
CA PHE A 108 -9.29 -12.48 -2.53
C PHE A 108 -10.49 -13.44 -2.40
N SER A 109 -11.61 -13.13 -3.08
CA SER A 109 -12.79 -13.97 -3.04
C SER A 109 -12.85 -15.01 -4.15
N GLY A 110 -13.67 -16.03 -3.98
CA GLY A 110 -14.00 -17.02 -5.00
C GLY A 110 -15.06 -16.54 -6.01
N ARG A 111 -15.46 -15.26 -5.96
CA ARG A 111 -16.47 -14.64 -6.83
C ARG A 111 -15.91 -13.45 -7.57
N THR A 112 -16.50 -13.07 -8.70
CA THR A 112 -16.12 -11.85 -9.42
C THR A 112 -16.37 -10.63 -8.53
N ALA A 113 -15.33 -9.82 -8.32
CA ALA A 113 -15.40 -8.56 -7.61
C ALA A 113 -15.71 -7.42 -8.58
N ARG A 114 -16.83 -6.75 -8.39
CA ARG A 114 -17.13 -5.46 -9.02
C ARG A 114 -16.51 -4.37 -8.18
N VAL A 115 -15.65 -3.55 -8.76
CA VAL A 115 -14.86 -2.53 -8.07
C VAL A 115 -15.22 -1.17 -8.59
N LEU A 116 -15.77 -0.31 -7.74
CA LEU A 116 -15.95 1.13 -7.99
C LEU A 116 -14.71 1.86 -7.48
N ALA A 117 -14.03 2.58 -8.36
CA ALA A 117 -12.87 3.41 -8.02
C ALA A 117 -13.23 4.88 -8.11
N THR A 118 -12.90 5.63 -7.06
CA THR A 118 -13.07 7.08 -6.98
C THR A 118 -11.72 7.73 -6.75
N LEU A 119 -11.32 8.63 -7.64
CA LEU A 119 -10.14 9.47 -7.52
C LEU A 119 -10.54 10.76 -6.80
N LEU A 120 -9.84 11.10 -5.73
CA LEU A 120 -10.13 12.24 -4.87
C LEU A 120 -8.96 13.22 -4.86
N ASP A 121 -9.27 14.53 -4.76
CA ASP A 121 -8.27 15.56 -4.50
C ASP A 121 -7.89 15.64 -3.01
N GLY A 122 -6.98 16.57 -2.67
CA GLY A 122 -6.54 16.80 -1.29
C GLY A 122 -7.61 17.31 -0.34
N GLN A 123 -8.75 17.78 -0.86
CA GLN A 123 -9.93 18.21 -0.09
C GLN A 123 -11.04 17.18 -0.06
N GLY A 124 -10.82 15.99 -0.64
CA GLY A 124 -11.80 14.90 -0.68
C GLY A 124 -12.89 15.07 -1.74
N ARG A 125 -12.71 15.98 -2.70
CA ARG A 125 -13.63 16.14 -3.84
C ARG A 125 -13.32 15.10 -4.91
N THR A 126 -14.36 14.54 -5.50
CA THR A 126 -14.21 13.58 -6.60
C THR A 126 -13.69 14.26 -7.86
N LEU A 127 -12.60 13.74 -8.40
CA LEU A 127 -12.00 14.14 -9.66
C LEU A 127 -12.45 13.24 -10.82
N ALA A 128 -12.52 11.92 -10.56
CA ALA A 128 -12.95 10.92 -11.53
C ALA A 128 -13.52 9.70 -10.83
N GLU A 129 -14.39 8.98 -11.54
CA GLU A 129 -14.89 7.67 -11.11
C GLU A 129 -14.81 6.68 -12.29
N THR A 130 -14.57 5.44 -11.96
CA THR A 130 -14.58 4.34 -12.94
C THR A 130 -14.99 3.04 -12.24
N GLU A 131 -15.44 2.09 -13.03
CA GLU A 131 -15.82 0.78 -12.53
C GLU A 131 -15.26 -0.31 -13.43
N TRP A 132 -14.80 -1.38 -12.81
CA TRP A 132 -14.35 -2.59 -13.51
C TRP A 132 -14.65 -3.85 -12.69
N SER A 133 -14.41 -5.01 -13.31
CA SER A 133 -14.56 -6.30 -12.65
C SER A 133 -13.24 -7.05 -12.60
N LEU A 134 -12.99 -7.72 -11.48
CA LEU A 134 -11.90 -8.68 -11.32
C LEU A 134 -12.51 -10.08 -11.18
N ALA A 135 -12.04 -11.01 -12.00
CA ALA A 135 -12.41 -12.42 -11.87
C ALA A 135 -12.03 -12.98 -10.50
N PRO A 136 -12.58 -14.13 -10.09
CA PRO A 136 -12.19 -14.78 -8.84
C PRO A 136 -10.68 -14.94 -8.75
N ARG A 137 -10.08 -14.52 -7.64
CA ARG A 137 -8.63 -14.60 -7.36
C ARG A 137 -7.73 -13.85 -8.33
N ALA A 138 -8.29 -13.10 -9.30
CA ALA A 138 -7.50 -12.31 -10.25
C ALA A 138 -6.88 -11.07 -9.60
N GLN A 139 -5.84 -10.56 -10.26
CA GLN A 139 -5.13 -9.34 -9.90
C GLN A 139 -5.05 -8.42 -11.11
N MET A 140 -5.04 -7.12 -10.88
CA MET A 140 -4.81 -6.10 -11.90
C MET A 140 -3.76 -5.12 -11.39
N THR A 141 -2.72 -4.88 -12.20
CA THR A 141 -1.67 -3.92 -11.90
C THR A 141 -1.58 -2.91 -13.03
N ARG A 142 -1.68 -1.62 -12.73
CA ARG A 142 -1.56 -0.51 -13.69
C ARG A 142 -1.00 0.73 -13.01
N GLU A 143 -0.47 1.66 -13.80
CA GLU A 143 -0.30 3.04 -13.34
C GLU A 143 -1.67 3.62 -12.96
N VAL A 144 -1.72 4.45 -11.92
CA VAL A 144 -2.98 5.00 -11.37
C VAL A 144 -3.86 5.62 -12.47
N TRP A 145 -3.27 6.35 -13.40
CA TRP A 145 -4.00 6.99 -14.49
C TRP A 145 -4.63 5.98 -15.47
N GLY A 146 -4.01 4.82 -15.63
CA GLY A 146 -4.55 3.74 -16.45
C GLY A 146 -5.86 3.16 -15.93
N PHE A 147 -6.17 3.33 -14.63
CA PHE A 147 -7.47 2.98 -14.06
C PHE A 147 -8.55 4.02 -14.41
N PHE A 148 -8.16 5.27 -14.67
CA PHE A 148 -9.06 6.41 -14.93
C PHE A 148 -9.00 6.90 -16.39
N GLY A 149 -8.82 5.98 -17.35
CA GLY A 149 -8.83 6.29 -18.78
C GLY A 149 -7.59 7.03 -19.29
N GLY A 150 -6.47 6.99 -18.54
CA GLY A 150 -5.20 7.62 -18.92
C GLY A 150 -5.11 9.12 -18.65
N THR A 151 -6.16 9.74 -18.12
CA THR A 151 -6.16 11.18 -17.81
C THR A 151 -5.40 11.45 -16.52
N VAL A 152 -4.38 12.32 -16.60
CA VAL A 152 -3.62 12.79 -15.44
C VAL A 152 -4.40 13.86 -14.69
N HIS A 153 -4.51 13.72 -13.38
CA HIS A 153 -5.16 14.68 -12.50
C HIS A 153 -4.16 15.22 -11.47
N PRO A 154 -3.51 16.37 -11.70
CA PRO A 154 -2.45 16.89 -10.82
C PRO A 154 -2.89 17.15 -9.37
N ALA A 155 -4.19 17.40 -9.16
CA ALA A 155 -4.78 17.60 -7.84
C ALA A 155 -5.06 16.29 -7.09
N ALA A 156 -4.87 15.12 -7.73
CA ALA A 156 -5.15 13.83 -7.11
C ALA A 156 -4.30 13.59 -5.86
N ALA A 157 -4.93 13.06 -4.83
CA ALA A 157 -4.29 12.80 -3.55
C ALA A 157 -4.62 11.42 -2.98
N LEU A 158 -5.75 10.83 -3.37
CA LEU A 158 -6.27 9.61 -2.80
C LEU A 158 -7.07 8.83 -3.84
N VAL A 159 -6.90 7.52 -3.91
CA VAL A 159 -7.83 6.62 -4.60
C VAL A 159 -8.58 5.80 -3.58
N ARG A 160 -9.89 5.77 -3.68
CA ARG A 160 -10.77 4.89 -2.93
C ARG A 160 -11.31 3.82 -3.86
N LEU A 161 -11.17 2.56 -3.48
CA LEU A 161 -11.86 1.44 -4.10
C LEU A 161 -12.95 0.94 -3.19
N LYS A 162 -14.09 0.57 -3.76
CA LYS A 162 -15.21 -0.04 -3.06
C LYS A 162 -15.66 -1.30 -3.80
N SER A 163 -15.86 -2.39 -3.04
CA SER A 163 -16.38 -3.65 -3.55
C SER A 163 -17.21 -4.35 -2.49
N ALA A 164 -18.19 -5.16 -2.91
CA ALA A 164 -18.90 -6.09 -2.02
C ALA A 164 -18.04 -7.32 -1.70
N GLU A 165 -17.06 -7.62 -2.56
CA GLU A 165 -16.12 -8.72 -2.38
C GLU A 165 -14.84 -8.25 -1.69
N ARG A 166 -14.12 -9.19 -1.08
CA ARG A 166 -12.83 -8.87 -0.44
C ARG A 166 -11.79 -8.56 -1.49
N ILE A 167 -11.30 -7.34 -1.45
CA ILE A 167 -10.18 -6.89 -2.27
C ILE A 167 -9.03 -6.42 -1.37
N GLY A 168 -7.82 -6.50 -1.88
CA GLY A 168 -6.62 -5.97 -1.24
C GLY A 168 -5.65 -5.49 -2.30
N GLY A 169 -4.53 -4.93 -1.89
CA GLY A 169 -3.54 -4.47 -2.84
C GLY A 169 -2.42 -3.67 -2.20
N PHE A 170 -1.61 -3.11 -3.05
CA PHE A 170 -0.50 -2.25 -2.68
C PHE A 170 -0.27 -1.19 -3.75
N GLU A 171 0.49 -0.18 -3.41
CA GLU A 171 0.95 0.86 -4.31
C GLU A 171 2.48 0.93 -4.33
N LEU A 172 3.03 1.21 -5.49
CA LEU A 172 4.44 1.50 -5.71
C LEU A 172 4.57 2.93 -6.19
N VAL A 173 5.35 3.72 -5.48
CA VAL A 173 5.74 5.06 -5.92
C VAL A 173 7.10 4.96 -6.57
N LEU A 174 7.18 5.33 -7.84
CA LEU A 174 8.36 5.15 -8.66
C LEU A 174 8.80 6.50 -9.24
N SER A 175 10.12 6.77 -9.26
CA SER A 175 10.66 7.93 -9.98
C SER A 175 10.67 7.65 -11.49
N ARG A 176 10.46 8.72 -12.30
CA ARG A 176 10.63 8.65 -13.76
C ARG A 176 12.07 8.83 -14.18
N ASP A 177 12.86 9.51 -13.36
CA ASP A 177 14.23 9.90 -13.64
C ASP A 177 15.26 8.97 -12.97
N ALA A 178 16.45 8.85 -13.56
CA ALA A 178 17.57 8.17 -12.96
C ALA A 178 18.24 9.04 -11.85
N PRO A 179 18.75 8.45 -10.75
CA PRO A 179 18.67 7.01 -10.45
C PRO A 179 17.24 6.57 -10.10
N PHE A 180 16.84 5.43 -10.61
CA PHE A 180 15.50 4.89 -10.36
C PHE A 180 15.29 4.67 -8.85
N ARG A 181 14.24 5.27 -8.32
CA ARG A 181 13.86 5.19 -6.91
C ARG A 181 12.44 4.67 -6.84
N PHE A 182 12.18 3.81 -5.89
CA PHE A 182 10.83 3.31 -5.65
C PHE A 182 10.64 2.97 -4.18
N ASP A 183 9.38 3.00 -3.76
CA ASP A 183 8.92 2.58 -2.45
C ASP A 183 7.57 1.90 -2.58
N GLY A 184 7.27 0.99 -1.66
CA GLY A 184 6.06 0.22 -1.65
C GLY A 184 5.23 0.48 -0.39
N LEU A 185 3.91 0.63 -0.56
CA LEU A 185 2.98 0.77 0.54
C LEU A 185 1.80 -0.19 0.34
N ALA A 186 1.43 -0.90 1.41
CA ALA A 186 0.18 -1.64 1.40
C ALA A 186 -1.00 -0.66 1.28
N ALA A 187 -1.99 -1.01 0.47
CA ALA A 187 -3.24 -0.27 0.43
C ALA A 187 -3.94 -0.37 1.79
N VAL A 188 -4.52 0.74 2.23
CA VAL A 188 -5.06 0.87 3.59
C VAL A 188 -6.54 0.54 3.58
N SER A 189 -6.93 -0.41 4.40
CA SER A 189 -8.33 -0.77 4.67
C SER A 189 -8.76 -0.45 6.10
N ARG A 190 -7.85 0.10 6.91
CA ARG A 190 -8.04 0.39 8.35
C ARG A 190 -7.74 1.84 8.67
N THR A 191 -8.36 2.32 9.74
CA THR A 191 -8.01 3.60 10.37
C THR A 191 -7.48 3.40 11.77
N TYR A 192 -6.68 4.35 12.22
CA TYR A 192 -6.09 4.35 13.54
C TYR A 192 -6.42 5.67 14.25
N ARG A 193 -6.65 5.59 15.56
CA ARG A 193 -6.79 6.79 16.42
C ARG A 193 -5.44 7.36 16.82
N SER A 194 -4.39 6.52 16.81
CA SER A 194 -3.02 6.90 17.10
C SER A 194 -2.09 6.20 16.11
N LEU A 195 -1.12 6.94 15.59
CA LEU A 195 -0.09 6.46 14.66
C LEU A 195 1.27 6.83 15.22
N LEU A 196 2.24 5.95 15.07
CA LEU A 196 3.63 6.20 15.43
C LEU A 196 4.51 6.08 14.17
N PHE A 197 5.23 7.15 13.87
CA PHE A 197 6.25 7.18 12.81
C PHE A 197 7.61 6.97 13.48
N LEU A 198 8.15 5.75 13.37
CA LEU A 198 9.35 5.31 14.11
C LEU A 198 10.65 5.96 13.62
N LEU A 199 10.70 6.45 12.39
CA LEU A 199 11.88 7.06 11.84
C LEU A 199 11.51 8.34 11.07
N VAL A 200 11.90 9.47 11.64
CA VAL A 200 11.78 10.77 10.98
C VAL A 200 13.18 11.35 10.84
N LYS A 201 13.68 11.43 9.61
CA LYS A 201 14.98 12.03 9.30
C LYS A 201 14.79 13.25 8.43
N THR A 202 15.45 14.33 8.81
CA THR A 202 15.50 15.58 8.05
C THR A 202 16.96 16.00 7.89
N GLY A 203 17.31 16.62 6.77
CA GLY A 203 18.67 17.07 6.51
C GLY A 203 19.02 17.07 5.03
N PRO A 204 20.24 17.42 4.66
CA PRO A 204 20.63 17.56 3.25
C PRO A 204 20.53 16.24 2.45
N GLU A 205 20.68 15.09 3.12
CA GLU A 205 20.63 13.78 2.49
C GLU A 205 19.31 13.05 2.67
N TYR A 206 18.42 13.53 3.57
CA TYR A 206 17.20 12.84 3.94
C TYR A 206 16.00 13.79 3.92
N ALA A 207 14.89 13.35 3.37
CA ALA A 207 13.63 14.05 3.42
C ALA A 207 12.51 13.08 3.84
N THR A 208 11.98 13.28 5.04
CA THR A 208 10.76 12.60 5.47
C THR A 208 9.55 13.39 5.00
N ARG A 209 8.55 12.71 4.49
CA ARG A 209 7.23 13.27 4.19
C ARG A 209 6.18 12.46 4.92
N ILE A 210 5.39 13.13 5.75
CA ILE A 210 4.25 12.52 6.42
C ILE A 210 3.00 12.81 5.61
N ARG A 211 2.22 11.79 5.32
CA ARG A 211 0.92 11.93 4.70
C ARG A 211 -0.15 11.42 5.65
N LEU A 212 -1.15 12.23 5.90
CA LEU A 212 -2.30 11.88 6.72
C LEU A 212 -3.56 12.01 5.87
N SER A 213 -4.38 10.96 5.85
CA SER A 213 -5.64 10.94 5.12
C SER A 213 -6.79 10.66 6.08
N ARG A 214 -7.83 11.48 6.01
CA ARG A 214 -9.10 11.25 6.69
C ARG A 214 -10.04 10.53 5.73
N ILE A 215 -10.47 9.33 6.07
CA ILE A 215 -11.35 8.52 5.21
C ILE A 215 -12.82 8.53 5.63
N PHE A 216 -13.17 9.32 6.65
CA PHE A 216 -14.55 9.59 7.05
C PHE A 216 -14.97 10.99 6.60
N ARG A 217 -16.29 11.22 6.45
CA ARG A 217 -16.82 12.49 5.94
C ARG A 217 -16.79 13.63 6.97
N THR A 218 -16.57 13.33 8.24
CA THR A 218 -16.50 14.35 9.30
C THR A 218 -15.08 14.85 9.50
N ALA A 219 -14.90 16.13 9.77
CA ALA A 219 -13.61 16.68 10.16
C ALA A 219 -13.11 16.09 11.48
N ASN A 220 -11.79 16.05 11.66
CA ASN A 220 -11.17 15.53 12.87
C ASN A 220 -9.93 16.36 13.26
N PRO A 221 -9.82 16.83 14.50
CA PRO A 221 -8.60 17.41 15.00
C PRO A 221 -7.51 16.34 15.10
N VAL A 222 -6.31 16.69 14.67
CA VAL A 222 -5.12 15.83 14.73
C VAL A 222 -3.99 16.60 15.37
N THR A 223 -3.32 15.96 16.33
CA THR A 223 -2.10 16.50 16.93
C THR A 223 -0.93 15.59 16.62
N LEU A 224 0.13 16.17 16.07
CA LEU A 224 1.44 15.52 15.93
C LEU A 224 2.33 15.96 17.05
N VAL A 225 3.10 15.04 17.61
CA VAL A 225 4.09 15.32 18.65
C VAL A 225 5.43 14.75 18.18
N ALA A 226 6.46 15.58 18.16
CA ALA A 226 7.82 15.14 17.89
C ALA A 226 8.54 14.80 19.19
N TYR A 227 9.26 13.68 19.20
CA TYR A 227 10.09 13.23 20.30
C TYR A 227 11.53 13.04 19.84
N ASP A 228 12.50 13.31 20.73
CA ASP A 228 13.90 12.91 20.51
C ASP A 228 14.12 11.42 20.80
N ALA A 229 15.38 10.98 20.67
CA ALA A 229 15.77 9.59 20.90
C ALA A 229 15.64 9.19 22.40
N GLU A 230 15.66 10.15 23.29
CA GLU A 230 15.52 9.97 24.74
C GLU A 230 14.06 10.02 25.21
N GLY A 231 13.11 10.28 24.28
CA GLY A 231 11.67 10.37 24.57
C GLY A 231 11.21 11.75 25.05
N GLY A 232 12.06 12.77 24.98
CA GLY A 232 11.71 14.15 25.28
C GLY A 232 10.86 14.78 24.17
N GLU A 233 9.76 15.45 24.53
CA GLU A 233 8.94 16.17 23.56
C GLU A 233 9.71 17.38 22.99
N ARG A 234 9.86 17.47 21.67
CA ARG A 234 10.55 18.53 20.95
C ARG A 234 9.62 19.51 20.26
N GLY A 235 8.38 19.14 20.10
CA GLY A 235 7.40 20.03 19.49
C GLY A 235 6.04 19.39 19.34
N ARG A 236 5.04 20.26 19.16
CA ARG A 236 3.64 19.88 18.96
C ARG A 236 3.03 20.70 17.84
N TYR A 237 2.35 20.02 16.90
CA TYR A 237 1.67 20.65 15.78
C TYR A 237 0.23 20.13 15.71
N SER A 238 -0.75 21.02 15.63
CA SER A 238 -2.16 20.67 15.57
C SER A 238 -2.79 21.21 14.29
N LEU A 239 -3.64 20.40 13.67
CA LEU A 239 -4.42 20.75 12.49
C LEU A 239 -5.79 20.08 12.55
N VAL A 240 -6.71 20.56 11.73
CA VAL A 240 -7.98 19.88 11.47
C VAL A 240 -7.93 19.26 10.09
N LEU A 241 -8.17 17.97 9.99
CA LEU A 241 -8.37 17.27 8.73
C LEU A 241 -9.85 17.24 8.41
N ASP A 242 -10.24 17.87 7.31
CA ASP A 242 -11.60 17.78 6.79
C ASP A 242 -11.94 16.36 6.34
N GLY A 243 -13.23 16.09 6.18
CA GLY A 243 -13.69 14.78 5.76
C GLY A 243 -13.17 14.39 4.37
N MET A 244 -12.64 13.19 4.23
CA MET A 244 -12.00 12.64 3.02
C MET A 244 -10.75 13.40 2.56
N ALA A 245 -10.22 14.33 3.37
CA ALA A 245 -9.05 15.12 3.01
C ALA A 245 -7.73 14.37 3.25
N THR A 246 -6.73 14.76 2.48
CA THR A 246 -5.34 14.32 2.62
C THR A 246 -4.43 15.52 2.77
N VAL A 247 -3.58 15.53 3.79
CA VAL A 247 -2.53 16.53 4.00
C VAL A 247 -1.15 15.89 3.84
N ARG A 248 -0.23 16.66 3.28
CA ARG A 248 1.19 16.31 3.20
C ARG A 248 1.96 17.27 4.10
N LEU A 249 2.74 16.73 5.00
CA LEU A 249 3.50 17.48 5.98
C LEU A 249 4.99 17.23 5.78
N ASP A 250 5.76 18.30 5.85
CA ASP A 250 7.20 18.25 5.98
C ASP A 250 7.53 18.41 7.46
N PRO A 251 8.09 17.39 8.14
CA PRO A 251 8.45 17.50 9.54
C PRO A 251 9.36 18.67 9.85
N ALA A 252 10.33 19.00 8.97
CA ALA A 252 11.21 20.13 9.16
C ALA A 252 10.47 21.48 9.16
N ALA A 253 9.36 21.59 8.42
CA ALA A 253 8.55 22.79 8.39
C ALA A 253 7.58 22.90 9.57
N VAL A 254 7.03 21.78 10.05
CA VAL A 254 6.05 21.77 11.15
C VAL A 254 6.69 21.70 12.54
N PHE A 255 7.95 21.27 12.62
CA PHE A 255 8.75 21.21 13.84
C PHE A 255 10.12 21.89 13.64
N PRO A 256 10.15 23.20 13.40
CA PRO A 256 11.41 23.90 13.18
C PRO A 256 12.30 23.82 14.41
N GLY A 257 13.47 23.22 14.26
CA GLY A 257 14.46 23.06 15.35
C GLY A 257 14.28 21.81 16.22
N ALA A 258 13.41 20.87 15.83
CA ALA A 258 13.29 19.57 16.48
C ALA A 258 14.31 18.56 15.92
#